data_4b65c0fa1d6f6c50c096920adb2f205e
#
_entry.id   4b65c0fa1d6f6c50c096920adb2f205e
#
_cell.length_a   1.000
_cell.length_b   1.000
_cell.length_c   1.000
_cell.angle_alpha   90.00
_cell.angle_beta   90.00
_cell.angle_gamma   90.00
#
_symmetry.space_group_name_H-M   'P 1'
#
loop_
_entity.id
_entity.type
_entity.pdbx_description
1 polymer ?
#
loop_
_entity_poly.entity_id
_entity_poly.type
_entity_poly.pdbx_seq_one_letter_code
_entity_poly.pdbx_strand_id
1 'polypeptide(L)'
;IPLIGEDPIPLDASLEELIKERNSVDECVNFIATELQSAIDSGDLLQRAGKANLGRMDVATCMALKAKLYLYWASPLFNGNTDQASVKNKDGKQLFPQTEDNSKWTQARDAYERFMTFATGQGYKLTEVYTNGKLDPYASCRAAGEFFTTTWEAVDELIFVKLRDLYDYTYWVCPKFT
;
A
#
# COMPACT_ATOMS: atom_id res chain seq x y z
N ILE A 1 0.63 -0.54 -17.39
CA ILE A 1 1.19 0.80 -17.15
C ILE A 1 2.61 0.78 -17.71
N PRO A 2 3.05 1.78 -18.49
CA PRO A 2 4.47 1.91 -18.83
C PRO A 2 5.26 2.37 -17.60
N LEU A 3 6.40 1.74 -17.34
CA LEU A 3 7.39 2.22 -16.38
C LEU A 3 8.28 3.24 -17.10
N ILE A 4 8.33 4.44 -16.56
CA ILE A 4 9.15 5.54 -17.08
C ILE A 4 10.41 5.58 -16.24
N GLY A 5 11.58 5.70 -16.89
CA GLY A 5 12.85 5.84 -16.18
C GLY A 5 12.97 7.16 -15.42
N GLU A 6 14.08 7.33 -14.72
CA GLU A 6 14.37 8.52 -13.89
C GLU A 6 14.69 9.77 -14.72
N ASP A 7 15.15 9.58 -15.97
CA ASP A 7 15.51 10.68 -16.84
C ASP A 7 14.26 11.45 -17.30
N PRO A 8 14.24 12.78 -17.15
CA PRO A 8 13.16 13.60 -17.67
C PRO A 8 13.04 13.45 -19.19
N ILE A 9 11.81 13.30 -19.67
CA ILE A 9 11.55 13.29 -21.12
C ILE A 9 11.78 14.72 -21.66
N PRO A 10 12.61 14.92 -22.71
CA PRO A 10 12.82 16.22 -23.31
C PRO A 10 11.51 16.87 -23.78
N LEU A 11 11.40 18.18 -23.69
CA LEU A 11 10.19 18.91 -24.12
C LEU A 11 9.96 18.85 -25.63
N ASP A 12 11.01 18.60 -26.38
CA ASP A 12 11.02 18.46 -27.85
C ASP A 12 11.03 16.98 -28.30
N ALA A 13 10.78 16.05 -27.39
CA ALA A 13 10.73 14.64 -27.68
C ALA A 13 9.69 14.33 -28.78
N SER A 14 10.08 13.48 -29.71
CA SER A 14 9.19 13.00 -30.78
C SER A 14 8.04 12.14 -30.22
N LEU A 15 6.97 12.00 -31.01
CA LEU A 15 5.85 11.15 -30.61
C LEU A 15 6.27 9.69 -30.36
N GLU A 16 7.26 9.19 -31.09
CA GLU A 16 7.79 7.84 -30.93
C GLU A 16 8.51 7.68 -29.57
N GLU A 17 9.26 8.69 -29.13
CA GLU A 17 9.92 8.69 -27.81
C GLU A 17 8.91 8.79 -26.66
N LEU A 18 7.76 9.45 -26.87
CA LEU A 18 6.69 9.59 -25.90
C LEU A 18 5.85 8.30 -25.77
N ILE A 19 5.71 7.53 -26.86
CA ILE A 19 4.95 6.28 -26.87
C ILE A 19 5.81 5.18 -26.24
N LYS A 20 5.53 4.89 -24.95
CA LYS A 20 6.17 3.77 -24.23
C LYS A 20 5.22 2.58 -24.19
N GLU A 21 5.75 1.39 -24.42
CA GLU A 21 5.00 0.16 -24.26
C GLU A 21 4.67 -0.11 -22.79
N ARG A 22 3.54 -0.79 -22.56
CA ARG A 22 3.14 -1.16 -21.20
C ARG A 22 4.02 -2.29 -20.66
N ASN A 23 4.35 -2.20 -19.40
CA ASN A 23 4.99 -3.29 -18.67
C ASN A 23 3.95 -4.31 -18.20
N SER A 24 4.37 -5.55 -18.03
CA SER A 24 3.52 -6.59 -17.45
C SER A 24 3.21 -6.30 -15.97
N VAL A 25 2.21 -6.98 -15.43
CA VAL A 25 1.88 -6.89 -14.00
C VAL A 25 3.10 -7.27 -13.15
N ASP A 26 3.78 -8.36 -13.51
CA ASP A 26 4.95 -8.83 -12.74
C ASP A 26 6.10 -7.81 -12.76
N GLU A 27 6.37 -7.18 -13.91
CA GLU A 27 7.37 -6.11 -13.99
C GLU A 27 6.99 -4.90 -13.14
N CYS A 28 5.72 -4.49 -13.16
CA CYS A 28 5.25 -3.37 -12.34
C CYS A 28 5.33 -3.68 -10.83
N VAL A 29 4.95 -4.89 -10.42
CA VAL A 29 5.02 -5.31 -9.02
C VAL A 29 6.48 -5.37 -8.55
N ASN A 30 7.37 -5.95 -9.36
CA ASN A 30 8.79 -6.02 -9.03
C ASN A 30 9.42 -4.64 -8.91
N PHE A 31 9.08 -3.72 -9.82
CA PHE A 31 9.53 -2.33 -9.75
C PHE A 31 9.10 -1.68 -8.43
N ILE A 32 7.79 -1.69 -8.12
CA ILE A 32 7.26 -1.08 -6.89
C ILE A 32 7.89 -1.71 -5.63
N ALA A 33 8.05 -3.04 -5.62
CA ALA A 33 8.63 -3.76 -4.49
C ALA A 33 10.11 -3.41 -4.29
N THR A 34 10.86 -3.18 -5.39
CA THR A 34 12.26 -2.77 -5.36
C THR A 34 12.39 -1.34 -4.85
N GLU A 35 11.57 -0.41 -5.35
CA GLU A 35 11.57 0.98 -4.88
C GLU A 35 11.25 1.09 -3.38
N LEU A 36 10.22 0.36 -2.91
CA LEU A 36 9.89 0.32 -1.49
C LEU A 36 11.04 -0.28 -0.66
N GLN A 37 11.71 -1.31 -1.17
CA GLN A 37 12.86 -1.90 -0.48
C GLN A 37 14.05 -0.95 -0.43
N SER A 38 14.35 -0.28 -1.54
CA SER A 38 15.43 0.72 -1.60
C SER A 38 15.19 1.86 -0.61
N ALA A 39 13.93 2.31 -0.49
CA ALA A 39 13.57 3.32 0.50
C ALA A 39 13.76 2.83 1.95
N ILE A 40 13.42 1.56 2.24
CA ILE A 40 13.66 0.95 3.57
C ILE A 40 15.17 0.86 3.86
N ASP A 41 15.95 0.44 2.88
CA ASP A 41 17.39 0.15 3.02
C ASP A 41 18.25 1.43 3.02
N SER A 42 17.71 2.57 2.56
CA SER A 42 18.42 3.86 2.56
C SER A 42 18.85 4.32 3.95
N GLY A 43 18.10 3.93 4.99
CA GLY A 43 18.33 4.39 6.36
C GLY A 43 17.84 5.81 6.66
N ASP A 44 17.27 6.50 5.66
CA ASP A 44 16.78 7.88 5.79
C ASP A 44 15.36 7.96 6.37
N LEU A 45 14.62 6.85 6.32
CA LEU A 45 13.26 6.78 6.84
C LEU A 45 13.25 6.53 8.34
N LEU A 46 12.33 7.19 9.04
CA LEU A 46 12.02 6.86 10.42
C LEU A 46 11.44 5.45 10.51
N GLN A 47 11.76 4.73 11.59
CA GLN A 47 11.19 3.39 11.82
C GLN A 47 9.67 3.47 12.01
N ARG A 48 9.22 4.45 12.78
CA ARG A 48 7.83 4.81 13.00
C ARG A 48 7.70 6.33 13.02
N ALA A 49 6.79 6.88 12.24
CA ALA A 49 6.49 8.30 12.26
C ALA A 49 5.85 8.70 13.59
N GLY A 50 6.43 9.72 14.24
CA GLY A 50 5.85 10.34 15.43
C GLY A 50 5.01 11.56 15.05
N LYS A 51 4.48 12.26 16.07
CA LYS A 51 3.61 13.45 15.94
C LYS A 51 4.08 14.48 14.91
N ALA A 52 5.37 14.82 14.94
CA ALA A 52 5.93 15.84 14.05
C ALA A 52 6.03 15.40 12.58
N ASN A 53 5.90 14.12 12.31
CA ASN A 53 6.06 13.51 10.98
C ASN A 53 4.80 12.79 10.49
N LEU A 54 3.65 13.11 11.08
CA LEU A 54 2.38 12.50 10.69
C LEU A 54 2.10 12.76 9.20
N GLY A 55 1.67 11.72 8.50
CA GLY A 55 1.42 11.78 7.06
C GLY A 55 2.67 11.64 6.19
N ARG A 56 3.86 11.52 6.77
CA ARG A 56 5.08 11.13 6.04
C ARG A 56 5.22 9.63 5.98
N MET A 57 5.86 9.17 4.90
CA MET A 57 6.24 7.77 4.77
C MET A 57 7.31 7.42 5.80
N ASP A 58 7.19 6.23 6.38
CA ASP A 58 8.15 5.62 7.28
C ASP A 58 8.38 4.14 6.90
N VAL A 59 9.29 3.47 7.59
CA VAL A 59 9.61 2.06 7.31
C VAL A 59 8.38 1.18 7.50
N ALA A 60 7.58 1.41 8.54
CA ALA A 60 6.34 0.63 8.78
C ALA A 60 5.37 0.75 7.61
N THR A 61 5.17 1.95 7.10
CA THR A 61 4.31 2.22 5.95
C THR A 61 4.82 1.54 4.67
N CYS A 62 6.12 1.62 4.39
CA CYS A 62 6.73 0.95 3.23
C CYS A 62 6.57 -0.57 3.31
N MET A 63 6.80 -1.17 4.49
CA MET A 63 6.63 -2.60 4.70
C MET A 63 5.16 -3.04 4.55
N ALA A 64 4.22 -2.28 5.11
CA ALA A 64 2.78 -2.55 4.99
C ALA A 64 2.31 -2.48 3.54
N LEU A 65 2.75 -1.46 2.79
CA LEU A 65 2.43 -1.32 1.36
C LEU A 65 3.01 -2.45 0.54
N LYS A 66 4.26 -2.87 0.81
CA LYS A 66 4.89 -4.00 0.12
C LYS A 66 4.16 -5.32 0.38
N ALA A 67 3.75 -5.57 1.62
CA ALA A 67 2.96 -6.76 1.96
C ALA A 67 1.59 -6.74 1.24
N LYS A 68 0.91 -5.59 1.23
CA LYS A 68 -0.35 -5.41 0.51
C LYS A 68 -0.19 -5.59 -1.00
N LEU A 69 0.88 -5.05 -1.58
CA LEU A 69 1.21 -5.22 -3.00
C LEU A 69 1.31 -6.70 -3.38
N TYR A 70 2.05 -7.48 -2.60
CA TYR A 70 2.22 -8.92 -2.84
C TYR A 70 0.92 -9.71 -2.65
N LEU A 71 0.06 -9.31 -1.70
CA LEU A 71 -1.26 -9.92 -1.53
C LEU A 71 -2.14 -9.73 -2.78
N TYR A 72 -2.19 -8.52 -3.33
CA TYR A 72 -2.92 -8.26 -4.56
C TYR A 72 -2.33 -9.04 -5.74
N TRP A 73 -1.00 -9.05 -5.85
CA TRP A 73 -0.29 -9.77 -6.92
C TRP A 73 -0.53 -11.28 -6.89
N ALA A 74 -0.65 -11.87 -5.69
CA ALA A 74 -0.96 -13.29 -5.51
C ALA A 74 -2.43 -13.63 -5.81
N SER A 75 -3.33 -12.64 -5.76
CA SER A 75 -4.77 -12.87 -5.94
C SER A 75 -5.11 -13.35 -7.36
N PRO A 76 -6.21 -14.11 -7.54
CA PRO A 76 -6.64 -14.58 -8.86
C PRO A 76 -6.86 -13.49 -9.90
N LEU A 77 -7.04 -12.23 -9.46
CA LEU A 77 -7.17 -11.09 -10.37
C LEU A 77 -5.89 -10.86 -11.19
N PHE A 78 -4.71 -11.10 -10.59
CA PHE A 78 -3.40 -10.84 -11.19
C PHE A 78 -2.55 -12.09 -11.40
N ASN A 79 -2.92 -13.21 -10.82
CA ASN A 79 -2.14 -14.45 -10.82
C ASN A 79 -2.90 -15.56 -11.57
N GLY A 80 -2.51 -15.81 -12.81
CA GLY A 80 -3.14 -16.81 -13.65
C GLY A 80 -4.51 -16.39 -14.21
N ASN A 81 -4.75 -15.10 -14.39
CA ASN A 81 -6.03 -14.60 -14.90
C ASN A 81 -6.15 -14.75 -16.41
N THR A 82 -6.78 -15.85 -16.86
CA THR A 82 -7.02 -16.15 -18.28
C THR A 82 -8.05 -15.23 -18.93
N ASP A 83 -8.93 -14.57 -18.17
CA ASP A 83 -9.88 -13.59 -18.70
C ASP A 83 -9.15 -12.37 -19.31
N GLN A 84 -7.91 -12.13 -18.88
CA GLN A 84 -7.05 -11.08 -19.39
C GLN A 84 -6.09 -11.55 -20.51
N ALA A 85 -6.32 -12.72 -21.11
CA ALA A 85 -5.47 -13.29 -22.16
C ALA A 85 -5.37 -12.39 -23.41
N SER A 86 -6.38 -11.59 -23.69
CA SER A 86 -6.39 -10.63 -24.80
C SER A 86 -5.60 -9.36 -24.55
N VAL A 87 -5.21 -9.09 -23.28
CA VAL A 87 -4.51 -7.86 -22.90
C VAL A 87 -3.02 -8.01 -23.18
N LYS A 88 -2.64 -7.60 -24.37
CA LYS A 88 -1.28 -7.69 -24.94
C LYS A 88 -0.80 -6.33 -25.46
N ASN A 89 0.49 -6.17 -25.57
CA ASN A 89 1.10 -5.10 -26.35
C ASN A 89 1.03 -5.43 -27.86
N LYS A 90 1.35 -4.47 -28.71
CA LYS A 90 1.35 -4.66 -30.18
C LYS A 90 2.36 -5.71 -30.65
N ASP A 91 3.46 -5.87 -29.92
CA ASP A 91 4.49 -6.89 -30.13
C ASP A 91 4.07 -8.31 -29.70
N GLY A 92 2.87 -8.45 -29.10
CA GLY A 92 2.34 -9.71 -28.59
C GLY A 92 2.70 -10.01 -27.13
N LYS A 93 3.46 -9.14 -26.45
CA LYS A 93 3.84 -9.32 -25.04
C LYS A 93 2.59 -9.43 -24.16
N GLN A 94 2.47 -10.53 -23.43
CA GLN A 94 1.38 -10.77 -22.48
C GLN A 94 1.56 -9.88 -21.24
N LEU A 95 0.51 -9.16 -20.84
CA LEU A 95 0.59 -8.22 -19.70
C LEU A 95 0.15 -8.84 -18.38
N PHE A 96 -0.70 -9.86 -18.41
CA PHE A 96 -1.16 -10.61 -17.25
C PHE A 96 -0.66 -12.04 -17.32
N PRO A 97 -0.09 -12.60 -16.22
CA PRO A 97 0.27 -14.01 -16.17
C PRO A 97 -0.94 -14.90 -16.44
N GLN A 98 -0.78 -15.89 -17.32
CA GLN A 98 -1.86 -16.81 -17.70
C GLN A 98 -1.81 -18.12 -16.91
N THR A 99 -0.74 -18.35 -16.17
CA THR A 99 -0.55 -19.51 -15.29
C THR A 99 -0.46 -19.06 -13.85
N GLU A 100 -1.18 -19.72 -12.98
CA GLU A 100 -1.11 -19.47 -11.54
C GLU A 100 0.26 -19.88 -10.98
N ASP A 101 0.83 -19.00 -10.14
CA ASP A 101 2.07 -19.23 -9.42
C ASP A 101 1.82 -19.12 -7.91
N ASN A 102 1.76 -20.27 -7.23
CA ASN A 102 1.53 -20.36 -5.79
C ASN A 102 2.67 -19.78 -4.94
N SER A 103 3.86 -19.57 -5.51
CA SER A 103 4.97 -18.93 -4.81
C SER A 103 4.66 -17.49 -4.43
N LYS A 104 3.78 -16.82 -5.17
CA LYS A 104 3.32 -15.45 -4.88
C LYS A 104 2.58 -15.35 -3.54
N TRP A 105 1.78 -16.36 -3.19
CA TRP A 105 1.13 -16.46 -1.87
C TRP A 105 2.14 -16.62 -0.74
N THR A 106 3.20 -17.39 -0.97
CA THR A 106 4.30 -17.53 -0.02
C THR A 106 5.01 -16.20 0.20
N GLN A 107 5.30 -15.47 -0.88
CA GLN A 107 5.91 -14.13 -0.79
C GLN A 107 5.03 -13.13 -0.05
N ALA A 108 3.72 -13.15 -0.29
CA ALA A 108 2.76 -12.31 0.42
C ALA A 108 2.74 -12.63 1.92
N ARG A 109 2.63 -13.92 2.28
CA ARG A 109 2.70 -14.37 3.68
C ARG A 109 3.97 -13.90 4.37
N ASP A 110 5.12 -14.16 3.77
CA ASP A 110 6.43 -13.81 4.35
C ASP A 110 6.62 -12.30 4.50
N ALA A 111 6.04 -11.50 3.59
CA ALA A 111 6.06 -10.06 3.71
C ALA A 111 5.18 -9.57 4.87
N TYR A 112 4.00 -10.16 5.07
CA TYR A 112 3.14 -9.84 6.22
C TYR A 112 3.77 -10.29 7.55
N GLU A 113 4.37 -11.46 7.61
CA GLU A 113 5.05 -11.93 8.84
C GLU A 113 6.20 -10.99 9.24
N ARG A 114 7.01 -10.56 8.27
CA ARG A 114 8.07 -9.57 8.52
C ARG A 114 7.50 -8.23 8.97
N PHE A 115 6.45 -7.75 8.31
CA PHE A 115 5.78 -6.51 8.70
C PHE A 115 5.20 -6.62 10.12
N MET A 116 4.49 -7.69 10.45
CA MET A 116 3.89 -7.87 11.78
C MET A 116 4.94 -7.93 12.89
N THR A 117 6.04 -8.64 12.66
CA THR A 117 7.17 -8.71 13.60
C THR A 117 7.77 -7.32 13.82
N PHE A 118 8.03 -6.58 12.74
CA PHE A 118 8.55 -5.23 12.80
C PHE A 118 7.57 -4.27 13.51
N ALA A 119 6.31 -4.25 13.09
CA ALA A 119 5.29 -3.35 13.62
C ALA A 119 5.07 -3.55 15.13
N THR A 120 4.99 -4.81 15.58
CA THR A 120 4.89 -5.13 17.02
C THR A 120 6.11 -4.62 17.77
N GLY A 121 7.32 -4.78 17.23
CA GLY A 121 8.56 -4.26 17.81
C GLY A 121 8.59 -2.73 17.88
N GLN A 122 7.89 -2.02 17.00
CA GLN A 122 7.74 -0.57 16.99
C GLN A 122 6.55 -0.07 17.85
N GLY A 123 5.87 -0.97 18.58
CA GLY A 123 4.77 -0.63 19.46
C GLY A 123 3.43 -0.42 18.79
N TYR A 124 3.29 -0.86 17.51
CA TYR A 124 1.96 -0.96 16.90
C TYR A 124 1.18 -2.09 17.55
N LYS A 125 -0.08 -1.86 17.83
CA LYS A 125 -0.99 -2.85 18.42
C LYS A 125 -2.43 -2.54 18.05
N LEU A 126 -3.27 -3.56 18.07
CA LEU A 126 -4.70 -3.38 17.92
C LEU A 126 -5.28 -2.64 19.12
N THR A 127 -6.34 -1.89 18.89
CA THR A 127 -7.06 -1.18 19.94
C THR A 127 -7.87 -2.19 20.75
N GLU A 128 -7.47 -2.39 22.00
CA GLU A 128 -8.11 -3.30 22.94
C GLU A 128 -8.65 -2.53 24.14
N VAL A 129 -9.92 -2.74 24.45
CA VAL A 129 -10.56 -2.20 25.65
C VAL A 129 -10.90 -3.37 26.59
N TYR A 130 -10.53 -3.22 27.86
CA TYR A 130 -10.77 -4.23 28.88
C TYR A 130 -11.81 -3.70 29.87
N THR A 131 -12.86 -4.49 30.12
CA THR A 131 -13.91 -4.23 31.10
C THR A 131 -13.82 -5.29 32.20
N ASN A 132 -13.60 -4.86 33.45
CA ASN A 132 -13.40 -5.77 34.60
C ASN A 132 -12.29 -6.83 34.38
N GLY A 133 -11.17 -6.44 33.73
CA GLY A 133 -10.03 -7.30 33.47
C GLY A 133 -10.22 -8.33 32.34
N LYS A 134 -11.34 -8.26 31.61
CA LYS A 134 -11.60 -9.09 30.42
C LYS A 134 -11.66 -8.22 29.17
N LEU A 135 -11.13 -8.73 28.06
CA LEU A 135 -11.24 -8.08 26.77
C LEU A 135 -12.74 -7.89 26.44
N ASP A 136 -13.12 -6.66 26.13
CA ASP A 136 -14.46 -6.30 25.69
C ASP A 136 -14.43 -6.05 24.17
N PRO A 137 -14.87 -7.02 23.35
CA PRO A 137 -14.82 -6.89 21.90
C PRO A 137 -15.70 -5.76 21.36
N TYR A 138 -16.84 -5.49 22.00
CA TYR A 138 -17.75 -4.43 21.58
C TYR A 138 -17.15 -3.05 21.86
N ALA A 139 -16.61 -2.83 23.06
CA ALA A 139 -15.94 -1.58 23.42
C ALA A 139 -14.69 -1.36 22.56
N SER A 140 -13.92 -2.41 22.26
CA SER A 140 -12.77 -2.36 21.36
C SER A 140 -13.17 -1.98 19.94
N CYS A 141 -14.21 -2.59 19.39
CA CYS A 141 -14.72 -2.26 18.06
C CYS A 141 -15.23 -0.81 17.98
N ARG A 142 -15.93 -0.35 19.04
CA ARG A 142 -16.38 1.04 19.13
C ARG A 142 -15.22 2.02 19.20
N ALA A 143 -14.21 1.75 20.02
CA ALA A 143 -13.01 2.58 20.11
C ALA A 143 -12.25 2.66 18.78
N ALA A 144 -12.16 1.54 18.04
CA ALA A 144 -11.60 1.52 16.70
C ALA A 144 -12.41 2.37 15.71
N GLY A 145 -13.75 2.38 15.82
CA GLY A 145 -14.62 3.25 15.02
C GLY A 145 -14.47 4.74 15.30
N GLU A 146 -13.97 5.09 16.47
CA GLU A 146 -13.77 6.48 16.91
C GLU A 146 -12.40 7.06 16.49
N PHE A 147 -11.56 6.33 15.75
CA PHE A 147 -10.23 6.82 15.31
C PHE A 147 -10.28 8.14 14.54
N PHE A 148 -11.36 8.42 13.83
CA PHE A 148 -11.53 9.66 13.08
C PHE A 148 -11.87 10.88 13.96
N THR A 149 -12.29 10.65 15.20
CA THR A 149 -12.69 11.69 16.15
C THR A 149 -11.73 11.79 17.33
N THR A 150 -10.87 10.82 17.52
CA THR A 150 -9.86 10.77 18.58
C THR A 150 -8.56 11.38 18.11
N THR A 151 -7.78 11.97 19.02
CA THR A 151 -6.43 12.41 18.70
C THR A 151 -5.60 11.19 18.31
N TRP A 152 -5.10 11.18 17.07
CA TRP A 152 -4.29 10.09 16.49
C TRP A 152 -3.09 9.67 17.38
N GLU A 153 -2.68 10.53 18.28
CA GLU A 153 -1.61 10.31 19.26
C GLU A 153 -1.90 9.17 20.24
N ALA A 154 -3.17 8.87 20.44
CA ALA A 154 -3.62 7.80 21.32
C ALA A 154 -3.85 6.48 20.57
N VAL A 155 -3.64 6.44 19.24
CA VAL A 155 -3.98 5.30 18.41
C VAL A 155 -2.72 4.60 17.91
N ASP A 156 -2.32 3.53 18.58
CA ASP A 156 -1.17 2.71 18.18
C ASP A 156 -1.45 1.79 16.97
N GLU A 157 -2.67 1.76 16.49
CA GLU A 157 -3.09 0.92 15.35
C GLU A 157 -2.86 1.59 13.98
N LEU A 158 -2.76 2.93 13.94
CA LEU A 158 -2.63 3.67 12.70
C LEU A 158 -1.20 3.59 12.15
N ILE A 159 -1.05 3.01 10.95
CA ILE A 159 0.21 2.88 10.24
C ILE A 159 0.48 4.12 9.39
N PHE A 160 -0.50 4.56 8.61
CA PHE A 160 -0.40 5.72 7.74
C PHE A 160 -1.68 6.55 7.81
N VAL A 161 -1.52 7.86 7.98
CA VAL A 161 -2.64 8.80 8.06
C VAL A 161 -2.47 9.89 7.03
N LYS A 162 -3.43 10.03 6.14
CA LYS A 162 -3.53 11.18 5.24
C LYS A 162 -4.26 12.29 5.98
N LEU A 163 -3.52 13.32 6.36
CA LEU A 163 -4.11 14.54 6.91
C LEU A 163 -4.92 15.25 5.82
N ARG A 164 -6.14 15.57 6.11
CA ARG A 164 -7.00 16.41 5.28
C ARG A 164 -7.61 17.51 6.13
N ASP A 165 -7.83 18.65 5.51
CA ASP A 165 -8.63 19.71 6.11
C ASP A 165 -10.08 19.19 6.27
N LEU A 166 -10.70 19.50 7.40
CA LEU A 166 -12.09 19.16 7.71
C LEU A 166 -13.05 19.71 6.62
N TYR A 167 -12.73 20.87 6.05
CA TYR A 167 -13.52 21.50 5.00
C TYR A 167 -13.57 20.64 3.72
N ASP A 168 -12.45 20.14 3.27
CA ASP A 168 -12.38 19.30 2.07
C ASP A 168 -13.16 18.00 2.26
N TYR A 169 -13.06 17.38 3.45
CA TYR A 169 -13.75 16.15 3.74
C TYR A 169 -15.27 16.35 3.78
N THR A 170 -15.75 17.37 4.47
CA THR A 170 -17.19 17.67 4.58
C THR A 170 -17.78 18.10 3.24
N TYR A 171 -17.02 18.83 2.42
CA TYR A 171 -17.49 19.27 1.11
C TYR A 171 -17.72 18.10 0.13
N TRP A 172 -16.89 17.07 0.18
CA TRP A 172 -16.96 15.95 -0.77
C TRP A 172 -17.77 14.74 -0.28
N VAL A 173 -17.92 14.56 1.03
CA VAL A 173 -18.54 13.38 1.62
C VAL A 173 -19.94 13.65 2.15
N CYS A 174 -20.25 14.87 2.60
CA CYS A 174 -21.58 15.21 3.04
C CYS A 174 -22.53 15.44 1.85
N PRO A 175 -23.75 14.87 1.87
CA PRO A 175 -24.78 15.20 0.89
C PRO A 175 -25.01 16.72 0.88
N LYS A 176 -24.94 17.33 -0.29
CA LYS A 176 -25.38 18.72 -0.44
C LYS A 176 -26.91 18.73 -0.32
N PHE A 177 -27.40 19.26 0.77
CA PHE A 177 -28.82 19.61 0.84
C PHE A 177 -29.02 20.81 -0.08
N THR A 178 -29.72 20.59 -1.19
CA THR A 178 -30.22 21.65 -2.10
C THR A 178 -31.52 22.19 -1.53
#